data_815c7378e5914c1497e8143c31810a09
#
_entry.id   815c7378e5914c1497e8143c31810a09
#
_cell.length_a   1.000
_cell.length_b   1.000
_cell.length_c   1.000
_cell.angle_alpha   90.00
_cell.angle_beta   90.00
_cell.angle_gamma   90.00
#
_symmetry.space_group_name_H-M   'P 1'
#
loop_
_entity.id
_entity.type
_entity.pdbx_description
1 polymer ?
#
loop_
_entity_poly.entity_id
_entity_poly.type
_entity_poly.pdbx_seq_one_letter_code
_entity_poly.pdbx_strand_id
1 'polypeptide(L)'
;MKSNSRILGSRKLALVSLVLVLSVVWLGLTGSRTLKDGSQKTKNDRFTTEFRLEDCTFLTQGSNPYFILEPGYQLVLEGVDDKALVRIVITVLDETETINLPDIGPIETRVVEEVETADGELVEISRNFFAICDKTNDVFYFGEDVDIFDPDGTVSHEGAWRAGEPDEDGLAEPGIIMPGTFLLGSRYYQEQAEGIAQDRAEHVEMGLEITVPAGEFSECVRVIETTPLEGGKSEKIYCAEVGLVIDDVFELVDYGFNIVP
;
A
#
# COMPACT_ATOMS: atom_id res chain seq x y z
N MET A 1 -18.06 7.85 50.57
CA MET A 1 -17.33 7.06 49.59
C MET A 1 -17.66 7.62 48.19
N LYS A 2 -16.71 8.35 47.59
CA LYS A 2 -16.89 8.92 46.25
C LYS A 2 -16.14 8.02 45.27
N SER A 3 -16.90 7.38 44.35
CA SER A 3 -16.39 6.60 43.26
C SER A 3 -15.82 7.52 42.18
N ASN A 4 -14.51 7.45 41.92
CA ASN A 4 -13.87 8.10 40.79
C ASN A 4 -13.95 7.16 39.61
N SER A 5 -14.87 7.41 38.68
CA SER A 5 -14.82 6.83 37.34
C SER A 5 -13.76 7.60 36.55
N ARG A 6 -12.65 6.94 36.23
CA ARG A 6 -11.66 7.43 35.26
C ARG A 6 -12.23 7.20 33.86
N ILE A 7 -12.51 8.27 33.17
CA ILE A 7 -12.82 8.27 31.75
C ILE A 7 -11.53 7.86 31.02
N LEU A 8 -11.53 6.68 30.41
CA LEU A 8 -10.49 6.25 29.48
C LEU A 8 -10.64 7.11 28.20
N GLY A 9 -9.66 7.93 27.93
CA GLY A 9 -9.60 8.68 26.68
C GLY A 9 -9.43 7.71 25.52
N SER A 10 -10.22 7.88 24.48
CA SER A 10 -10.10 7.15 23.23
C SER A 10 -8.71 7.37 22.64
N ARG A 11 -7.91 6.34 22.60
CA ARG A 11 -6.63 6.32 21.91
C ARG A 11 -6.93 6.06 20.43
N LYS A 12 -6.62 7.00 19.58
CA LYS A 12 -6.54 6.78 18.14
C LYS A 12 -5.18 6.12 17.90
N LEU A 13 -5.16 4.85 17.53
CA LEU A 13 -3.99 4.22 16.92
C LEU A 13 -3.83 4.82 15.52
N ALA A 14 -2.61 5.21 15.17
CA ALA A 14 -2.28 5.45 13.77
C ALA A 14 -2.16 4.07 13.09
N LEU A 15 -3.05 3.78 12.17
CA LEU A 15 -2.98 2.59 11.34
C LEU A 15 -1.96 2.84 10.23
N VAL A 16 -1.07 1.89 10.03
CA VAL A 16 -0.16 1.84 8.89
C VAL A 16 -0.57 0.67 8.03
N SER A 17 -1.25 0.94 6.94
CA SER A 17 -1.52 -0.03 5.89
C SER A 17 -0.41 0.02 4.85
N LEU A 18 -0.17 -1.08 4.16
CA LEU A 18 0.78 -1.14 3.03
C LEU A 18 0.44 -0.09 1.96
N VAL A 19 -0.74 0.46 1.99
CA VAL A 19 -1.31 1.37 1.01
C VAL A 19 -2.16 2.50 1.62
N LEU A 20 -2.45 2.56 2.92
CA LEU A 20 -3.39 3.56 3.45
C LEU A 20 -2.81 4.40 4.59
N VAL A 21 -2.68 5.69 4.35
CA VAL A 21 -2.52 6.72 5.38
C VAL A 21 -3.93 7.22 5.75
N LEU A 22 -4.47 6.79 6.88
CA LEU A 22 -5.81 7.16 7.32
C LEU A 22 -5.88 8.57 7.89
N SER A 23 -6.75 9.37 7.31
CA SER A 23 -7.05 10.74 7.70
C SER A 23 -7.86 10.86 8.98
N VAL A 24 -7.34 11.55 9.97
CA VAL A 24 -8.12 12.07 11.10
C VAL A 24 -8.78 13.38 10.68
N VAL A 25 -10.08 13.34 10.43
CA VAL A 25 -10.89 14.55 10.18
C VAL A 25 -10.94 15.42 11.43
N TRP A 26 -10.28 16.57 11.39
CA TRP A 26 -10.52 17.67 12.30
C TRP A 26 -11.50 18.67 11.68
N LEU A 27 -12.77 18.67 12.13
CA LEU A 27 -13.74 19.73 11.79
C LEU A 27 -13.32 21.03 12.45
N GLY A 28 -12.84 21.96 11.66
CA GLY A 28 -12.67 23.38 12.03
C GLY A 28 -13.35 24.26 11.00
N LEU A 29 -14.57 24.73 11.31
CA LEU A 29 -15.23 25.79 10.56
C LEU A 29 -14.47 27.10 10.72
N THR A 30 -13.98 27.69 9.63
CA THR A 30 -14.08 29.14 9.40
C THR A 30 -13.94 29.44 7.92
N GLY A 31 -14.91 30.11 7.35
CA GLY A 31 -14.92 30.51 5.96
C GLY A 31 -13.96 31.66 5.69
N SER A 32 -13.35 31.63 4.52
CA SER A 32 -12.99 32.84 3.77
C SER A 32 -12.84 32.52 2.29
N ARG A 33 -13.61 33.26 1.48
CA ARG A 33 -13.47 33.30 0.02
C ARG A 33 -12.14 33.94 -0.35
N THR A 34 -11.35 33.27 -1.18
CA THR A 34 -10.35 33.94 -2.00
C THR A 34 -10.19 33.28 -3.35
N LEU A 35 -10.40 34.08 -4.34
CA LEU A 35 -9.92 34.19 -5.71
C LEU A 35 -9.13 33.00 -6.30
N LYS A 36 -9.62 32.57 -7.47
CA LYS A 36 -8.89 31.73 -8.43
C LYS A 36 -7.52 32.36 -8.72
N ASP A 37 -6.49 31.75 -8.22
CA ASP A 37 -5.16 31.93 -8.74
C ASP A 37 -4.83 30.73 -9.66
N GLY A 38 -4.60 31.03 -10.93
CA GLY A 38 -4.16 30.05 -11.90
C GLY A 38 -2.71 29.62 -11.58
N SER A 39 -2.55 28.70 -10.66
CA SER A 39 -1.25 28.09 -10.40
C SER A 39 -0.79 27.35 -11.65
N GLN A 40 0.23 27.88 -12.31
CA GLN A 40 1.01 27.12 -13.29
C GLN A 40 1.58 25.89 -12.57
N LYS A 41 1.00 24.72 -12.86
CA LYS A 41 1.62 23.42 -12.49
C LYS A 41 3.05 23.44 -13.01
N THR A 42 4.02 23.53 -12.13
CA THR A 42 5.43 23.44 -12.48
C THR A 42 5.68 22.07 -13.10
N LYS A 43 6.40 22.03 -14.21
CA LYS A 43 6.61 20.85 -15.07
C LYS A 43 7.32 19.67 -14.35
N ASN A 44 7.62 19.79 -13.05
CA ASN A 44 8.42 18.86 -12.26
C ASN A 44 7.64 17.95 -11.28
N ASP A 45 6.32 18.13 -11.15
CA ASP A 45 5.50 17.34 -10.19
C ASP A 45 4.55 16.34 -10.87
N ARG A 46 4.90 15.87 -12.06
CA ARG A 46 4.02 14.92 -12.75
C ARG A 46 4.44 13.50 -12.39
N PHE A 47 3.50 12.80 -11.77
CA PHE A 47 3.54 11.35 -11.67
C PHE A 47 2.92 10.75 -12.94
N THR A 48 3.43 9.59 -13.37
CA THR A 48 2.86 8.81 -14.47
C THR A 48 1.53 8.21 -14.03
N THR A 49 0.50 8.39 -14.85
CA THR A 49 -0.84 7.85 -14.67
C THR A 49 -1.25 6.92 -15.81
N GLU A 50 -0.64 7.07 -16.99
CA GLU A 50 -0.96 6.27 -18.17
C GLU A 50 0.00 5.09 -18.26
N PHE A 51 -0.53 3.88 -18.07
CA PHE A 51 0.17 2.62 -18.19
C PHE A 51 -0.42 1.84 -19.37
N ARG A 52 0.44 1.25 -20.18
CA ARG A 52 0.02 0.55 -21.40
C ARG A 52 -0.45 -0.86 -21.10
N LEU A 53 -1.59 -0.98 -20.43
CA LEU A 53 -2.18 -2.26 -20.01
C LEU A 53 -2.46 -3.19 -21.18
N GLU A 54 -2.82 -2.61 -22.33
CA GLU A 54 -3.10 -3.34 -23.59
C GLU A 54 -1.88 -4.08 -24.17
N ASP A 55 -0.68 -3.69 -23.74
CA ASP A 55 0.57 -4.35 -24.15
C ASP A 55 0.92 -5.57 -23.29
N CYS A 56 0.21 -5.80 -22.18
CA CYS A 56 0.48 -6.83 -21.21
C CYS A 56 -0.35 -8.10 -21.40
N THR A 57 0.26 -9.24 -21.15
CA THR A 57 -0.43 -10.45 -20.70
C THR A 57 -0.20 -10.53 -19.21
N PHE A 58 -1.29 -10.49 -18.43
CA PHE A 58 -1.19 -10.50 -16.99
C PHE A 58 -1.07 -11.93 -16.46
N LEU A 59 -0.14 -12.13 -15.51
CA LEU A 59 0.13 -13.38 -14.84
C LEU A 59 -0.19 -13.21 -13.34
N THR A 60 -0.81 -14.24 -12.77
CA THR A 60 -1.17 -14.26 -11.35
C THR A 60 -0.03 -14.75 -10.45
N GLN A 61 1.11 -15.08 -11.01
CA GLN A 61 2.29 -15.51 -10.26
C GLN A 61 3.58 -15.18 -11.02
N GLY A 62 4.67 -15.04 -10.28
CA GLY A 62 6.00 -14.74 -10.78
C GLY A 62 6.77 -13.88 -9.79
N SER A 63 7.97 -13.45 -10.17
CA SER A 63 8.80 -12.59 -9.36
C SER A 63 9.34 -11.42 -10.15
N ASN A 64 9.03 -10.24 -9.68
CA ASN A 64 9.77 -9.01 -9.95
C ASN A 64 11.01 -9.00 -9.04
N PRO A 65 12.11 -8.32 -9.39
CA PRO A 65 13.29 -8.27 -8.52
C PRO A 65 13.01 -7.84 -7.07
N TYR A 66 11.99 -7.02 -6.85
CA TYR A 66 11.64 -6.43 -5.56
C TYR A 66 10.23 -6.79 -5.08
N PHE A 67 9.54 -7.70 -5.77
CA PHE A 67 8.18 -8.12 -5.41
C PHE A 67 7.96 -9.58 -5.81
N ILE A 68 7.79 -10.45 -4.83
CA ILE A 68 7.61 -11.89 -5.04
C ILE A 68 6.10 -12.19 -5.00
N LEU A 69 5.52 -12.54 -6.15
CA LEU A 69 4.09 -12.89 -6.28
C LEU A 69 3.91 -14.40 -6.46
N GLU A 70 4.51 -15.17 -5.56
CA GLU A 70 4.44 -16.64 -5.58
C GLU A 70 3.58 -17.14 -4.41
N PRO A 71 2.55 -17.99 -4.66
CA PRO A 71 1.67 -18.49 -3.61
C PRO A 71 2.41 -19.12 -2.44
N GLY A 72 2.03 -18.73 -1.22
CA GLY A 72 2.65 -19.15 0.04
C GLY A 72 3.87 -18.35 0.45
N TYR A 73 4.33 -17.38 -0.37
CA TYR A 73 5.40 -16.46 0.06
C TYR A 73 4.85 -15.48 1.11
N GLN A 74 5.64 -15.25 2.15
CA GLN A 74 5.26 -14.40 3.28
C GLN A 74 6.39 -13.47 3.68
N LEU A 75 6.01 -12.27 4.13
CA LEU A 75 6.86 -11.31 4.82
C LEU A 75 6.24 -11.04 6.19
N VAL A 76 7.07 -10.93 7.21
CA VAL A 76 6.64 -10.55 8.56
C VAL A 76 7.45 -9.35 9.00
N LEU A 77 6.78 -8.22 9.21
CA LEU A 77 7.38 -7.00 9.70
C LEU A 77 6.90 -6.71 11.12
N GLU A 78 7.77 -6.13 11.94
CA GLU A 78 7.45 -5.69 13.28
C GLU A 78 8.06 -4.31 13.55
N GLY A 79 7.37 -3.53 14.37
CA GLY A 79 7.84 -2.21 14.81
C GLY A 79 7.03 -1.70 15.98
N VAL A 80 7.38 -0.51 16.45
CA VAL A 80 6.63 0.15 17.54
C VAL A 80 6.05 1.44 17.02
N ASP A 81 4.72 1.53 17.00
CA ASP A 81 3.98 2.74 16.70
C ASP A 81 3.10 3.14 17.89
N ASP A 82 3.10 4.41 18.26
CA ASP A 82 2.37 4.97 19.42
C ASP A 82 2.51 4.15 20.74
N LYS A 83 3.64 3.42 20.89
CA LYS A 83 3.98 2.51 22.01
C LYS A 83 3.31 1.14 21.93
N ALA A 84 2.52 0.82 20.93
CA ALA A 84 2.04 -0.52 20.64
C ALA A 84 3.10 -1.28 19.84
N LEU A 85 3.27 -2.55 20.11
CA LEU A 85 4.00 -3.45 19.23
C LEU A 85 3.06 -3.82 18.07
N VAL A 86 3.42 -3.36 16.88
CA VAL A 86 2.68 -3.68 15.65
C VAL A 86 3.40 -4.81 14.93
N ARG A 87 2.63 -5.77 14.45
CA ARG A 87 3.10 -6.87 13.61
C ARG A 87 2.23 -6.95 12.37
N ILE A 88 2.89 -6.97 11.22
CA ILE A 88 2.29 -7.05 9.90
C ILE A 88 2.70 -8.38 9.28
N VAL A 89 1.74 -9.18 8.82
CA VAL A 89 1.98 -10.43 8.09
C VAL A 89 1.41 -10.28 6.69
N ILE A 90 2.28 -10.24 5.71
CA ILE A 90 1.93 -10.17 4.28
C ILE A 90 2.02 -11.58 3.71
N THR A 91 0.95 -12.09 3.11
CA THR A 91 0.88 -13.45 2.55
C THR A 91 0.37 -13.43 1.12
N VAL A 92 1.13 -13.99 0.20
CA VAL A 92 0.64 -14.29 -1.16
C VAL A 92 -0.24 -15.53 -1.06
N LEU A 93 -1.56 -15.36 -1.15
CA LEU A 93 -2.52 -16.47 -1.05
C LEU A 93 -2.55 -17.30 -2.33
N ASP A 94 -2.99 -18.56 -2.23
CA ASP A 94 -3.33 -19.38 -3.41
C ASP A 94 -4.78 -19.09 -3.86
N GLU A 95 -5.15 -17.82 -3.86
CA GLU A 95 -6.45 -17.30 -4.27
C GLU A 95 -6.26 -16.29 -5.39
N THR A 96 -7.23 -16.23 -6.29
CA THR A 96 -7.28 -15.24 -7.37
C THR A 96 -8.60 -14.49 -7.34
N GLU A 97 -8.59 -13.25 -7.81
CA GLU A 97 -9.75 -12.41 -8.00
C GLU A 97 -9.81 -11.93 -9.45
N THR A 98 -11.01 -11.87 -10.04
CA THR A 98 -11.19 -11.37 -11.41
C THR A 98 -11.64 -9.92 -11.39
N ILE A 99 -10.80 -9.02 -11.88
CA ILE A 99 -11.09 -7.59 -12.03
C ILE A 99 -11.53 -7.31 -13.48
N ASN A 100 -12.66 -6.62 -13.67
CA ASN A 100 -13.20 -6.34 -14.97
C ASN A 100 -12.92 -4.89 -15.40
N LEU A 101 -11.99 -4.70 -16.33
CA LEU A 101 -11.72 -3.40 -16.94
C LEU A 101 -12.57 -3.21 -18.19
N PRO A 102 -13.32 -2.11 -18.35
CA PRO A 102 -14.24 -1.90 -19.47
C PRO A 102 -13.60 -2.02 -20.85
N ASP A 103 -12.38 -1.52 -21.01
CA ASP A 103 -11.69 -1.43 -22.30
C ASP A 103 -10.76 -2.62 -22.59
N ILE A 104 -10.44 -3.44 -21.58
CA ILE A 104 -9.48 -4.56 -21.68
C ILE A 104 -10.18 -5.91 -21.48
N GLY A 105 -11.20 -5.94 -20.62
CA GLY A 105 -11.91 -7.14 -20.21
C GLY A 105 -11.45 -7.68 -18.85
N PRO A 106 -11.77 -8.96 -18.54
CA PRO A 106 -11.43 -9.56 -17.27
C PRO A 106 -9.92 -9.83 -17.16
N ILE A 107 -9.35 -9.43 -16.02
CA ILE A 107 -7.98 -9.72 -15.63
C ILE A 107 -8.04 -10.56 -14.36
N GLU A 108 -7.37 -11.69 -14.37
CA GLU A 108 -7.20 -12.52 -13.20
C GLU A 108 -6.00 -12.01 -12.39
N THR A 109 -6.22 -11.68 -11.12
CA THR A 109 -5.21 -11.15 -10.20
C THR A 109 -4.93 -12.16 -9.08
N ARG A 110 -3.75 -12.08 -8.48
CA ARG A 110 -3.37 -12.79 -7.25
C ARG A 110 -3.80 -11.99 -6.04
N VAL A 111 -4.38 -12.66 -5.04
CA VAL A 111 -4.68 -12.05 -3.76
C VAL A 111 -3.44 -12.08 -2.87
N VAL A 112 -3.04 -10.92 -2.37
CA VAL A 112 -2.04 -10.77 -1.32
C VAL A 112 -2.74 -10.22 -0.09
N GLU A 113 -2.79 -11.02 0.96
CA GLU A 113 -3.42 -10.64 2.22
C GLU A 113 -2.38 -10.04 3.17
N GLU A 114 -2.74 -8.94 3.79
CA GLU A 114 -1.99 -8.32 4.85
C GLU A 114 -2.82 -8.31 6.12
N VAL A 115 -2.25 -8.81 7.19
CA VAL A 115 -2.89 -8.87 8.51
C VAL A 115 -2.06 -8.06 9.49
N GLU A 116 -2.65 -6.99 10.02
CA GLU A 116 -2.03 -6.13 11.02
C GLU A 116 -2.60 -6.37 12.41
N THR A 117 -1.71 -6.48 13.38
CA THR A 117 -2.06 -6.57 14.79
C THR A 117 -1.28 -5.55 15.62
N ALA A 118 -1.93 -4.97 16.65
CA ALA A 118 -1.30 -4.08 17.61
C ALA A 118 -1.42 -4.66 19.03
N ASP A 119 -0.30 -4.89 19.72
CA ASP A 119 -0.23 -5.60 21.01
C ASP A 119 -0.95 -6.98 20.97
N GLY A 120 -1.00 -7.61 19.77
CA GLY A 120 -1.64 -8.90 19.53
C GLY A 120 -3.14 -8.84 19.27
N GLU A 121 -3.77 -7.67 19.27
CA GLU A 121 -5.16 -7.48 18.86
C GLU A 121 -5.21 -7.14 17.38
N LEU A 122 -6.15 -7.76 16.65
CA LEU A 122 -6.34 -7.51 15.21
C LEU A 122 -6.83 -6.07 14.99
N VAL A 123 -6.17 -5.34 14.09
CA VAL A 123 -6.53 -3.96 13.75
C VAL A 123 -6.92 -3.78 12.29
N GLU A 124 -6.30 -4.55 11.38
CA GLU A 124 -6.66 -4.48 9.96
C GLU A 124 -6.42 -5.82 9.26
N ILE A 125 -7.26 -6.09 8.25
CA ILE A 125 -7.00 -7.08 7.21
C ILE A 125 -7.25 -6.39 5.88
N SER A 126 -6.23 -6.34 5.01
CA SER A 126 -6.39 -5.95 3.63
C SER A 126 -6.12 -7.10 2.67
N ARG A 127 -6.83 -7.14 1.54
CA ARG A 127 -6.68 -8.14 0.49
C ARG A 127 -6.45 -7.42 -0.82
N ASN A 128 -5.23 -7.41 -1.25
CA ASN A 128 -4.71 -6.66 -2.37
C ASN A 128 -4.69 -7.52 -3.65
N PHE A 129 -5.04 -6.94 -4.79
CA PHE A 129 -5.18 -7.64 -6.08
C PHE A 129 -4.07 -7.25 -7.04
N PHE A 130 -3.07 -8.15 -7.21
CA PHE A 130 -1.90 -7.88 -8.04
C PHE A 130 -1.83 -8.82 -9.24
N ALA A 131 -1.22 -8.31 -10.34
CA ALA A 131 -0.82 -9.14 -11.47
C ALA A 131 0.49 -8.62 -12.08
N ILE A 132 1.29 -9.54 -12.63
CA ILE A 132 2.55 -9.21 -13.29
C ILE A 132 2.34 -9.15 -14.80
N CYS A 133 2.80 -8.06 -15.43
CA CYS A 133 2.90 -7.96 -16.88
C CYS A 133 4.07 -8.85 -17.39
N ASP A 134 3.78 -9.86 -18.21
CA ASP A 134 4.77 -10.82 -18.74
C ASP A 134 5.87 -10.15 -19.56
N LYS A 135 5.59 -9.00 -20.16
CA LYS A 135 6.47 -8.29 -21.09
C LYS A 135 7.45 -7.35 -20.38
N THR A 136 7.01 -6.68 -19.33
CA THR A 136 7.80 -5.65 -18.65
C THR A 136 8.25 -6.07 -17.25
N ASN A 137 7.62 -7.11 -16.69
CA ASN A 137 7.77 -7.55 -15.31
C ASN A 137 7.29 -6.51 -14.28
N ASP A 138 6.47 -5.55 -14.70
CA ASP A 138 5.81 -4.61 -13.79
C ASP A 138 4.74 -5.35 -13.00
N VAL A 139 4.66 -5.10 -11.71
CA VAL A 139 3.56 -5.56 -10.84
C VAL A 139 2.51 -4.48 -10.77
N PHE A 140 1.35 -4.77 -11.33
CA PHE A 140 0.20 -3.88 -11.33
C PHE A 140 -0.69 -4.12 -10.12
N TYR A 141 -1.28 -3.03 -9.61
CA TYR A 141 -2.23 -3.03 -8.52
C TYR A 141 -3.63 -2.69 -9.04
N PHE A 142 -4.57 -3.60 -8.81
CA PHE A 142 -5.93 -3.52 -9.37
C PHE A 142 -7.00 -3.22 -8.34
N GLY A 143 -6.64 -3.08 -7.08
CA GLY A 143 -7.57 -2.76 -6.01
C GLY A 143 -7.35 -3.57 -4.74
N GLU A 144 -8.14 -3.25 -3.72
CA GLU A 144 -8.11 -3.93 -2.43
C GLU A 144 -9.48 -3.98 -1.77
N ASP A 145 -9.68 -4.99 -0.93
CA ASP A 145 -10.70 -5.03 0.10
C ASP A 145 -10.04 -4.74 1.44
N VAL A 146 -10.65 -3.89 2.27
CA VAL A 146 -10.11 -3.49 3.58
C VAL A 146 -11.14 -3.72 4.67
N ASP A 147 -10.71 -4.37 5.76
CA ASP A 147 -11.47 -4.52 7.00
C ASP A 147 -10.67 -3.89 8.15
N ILE A 148 -11.10 -2.71 8.63
CA ILE A 148 -10.49 -2.03 9.78
C ILE A 148 -11.33 -2.31 11.02
N PHE A 149 -10.71 -2.85 12.07
CA PHE A 149 -11.35 -3.28 13.30
C PHE A 149 -11.20 -2.24 14.41
N ASP A 150 -12.26 -1.48 14.66
CA ASP A 150 -12.27 -0.48 15.73
C ASP A 150 -12.39 -1.09 17.13
N PRO A 151 -11.83 -0.45 18.16
CA PRO A 151 -11.90 -0.94 19.55
C PRO A 151 -13.32 -1.07 20.13
N ASP A 152 -14.32 -0.45 19.51
CA ASP A 152 -15.73 -0.56 19.90
C ASP A 152 -16.43 -1.77 19.25
N GLY A 153 -15.73 -2.52 18.40
CA GLY A 153 -16.20 -3.70 17.69
C GLY A 153 -16.90 -3.40 16.37
N THR A 154 -16.80 -2.16 15.87
CA THR A 154 -17.22 -1.82 14.50
C THR A 154 -16.14 -2.24 13.51
N VAL A 155 -16.55 -2.51 12.27
CA VAL A 155 -15.66 -2.76 11.14
C VAL A 155 -15.97 -1.71 10.08
N SER A 156 -14.95 -1.03 9.58
CA SER A 156 -15.05 -0.13 8.44
C SER A 156 -14.30 -0.69 7.23
N HIS A 157 -14.65 -0.21 6.04
CA HIS A 157 -14.05 -0.61 4.76
C HIS A 157 -13.48 0.63 4.04
N GLU A 158 -13.02 1.60 4.82
CA GLU A 158 -12.45 2.84 4.27
C GLU A 158 -11.20 2.50 3.48
N GLY A 159 -11.08 3.08 2.28
CA GLY A 159 -9.96 2.83 1.38
C GLY A 159 -10.18 1.69 0.37
N ALA A 160 -11.13 0.78 0.59
CA ALA A 160 -11.40 -0.30 -0.37
C ALA A 160 -11.77 0.27 -1.75
N TRP A 161 -11.15 -0.26 -2.80
CA TRP A 161 -11.36 0.17 -4.17
C TRP A 161 -11.10 -0.94 -5.18
N ARG A 162 -11.62 -0.80 -6.42
CA ARG A 162 -11.37 -1.74 -7.52
C ARG A 162 -11.24 -0.99 -8.83
N ALA A 163 -10.22 -1.31 -9.61
CA ALA A 163 -10.08 -0.83 -10.97
C ALA A 163 -11.29 -1.25 -11.82
N GLY A 164 -11.81 -0.31 -12.62
CA GLY A 164 -13.03 -0.50 -13.42
C GLY A 164 -14.33 -0.22 -12.68
N GLU A 165 -14.30 0.03 -11.38
CA GLU A 165 -15.46 0.47 -10.60
C GLU A 165 -15.54 2.01 -10.49
N PRO A 166 -16.72 2.59 -10.22
CA PRO A 166 -16.88 4.04 -10.12
C PRO A 166 -16.11 4.64 -8.93
N ASP A 167 -15.45 5.77 -9.18
CA ASP A 167 -14.84 6.66 -8.21
C ASP A 167 -15.42 8.09 -8.28
N GLU A 168 -14.76 9.09 -7.72
CA GLU A 168 -15.27 10.47 -7.71
C GLU A 168 -15.21 11.17 -9.08
N ASP A 169 -14.32 10.75 -10.01
CA ASP A 169 -14.10 11.39 -11.32
C ASP A 169 -14.40 10.46 -12.52
N GLY A 170 -14.79 9.21 -12.29
CA GLY A 170 -15.12 8.30 -13.38
C GLY A 170 -15.09 6.84 -12.99
N LEU A 171 -14.06 6.15 -13.41
CA LEU A 171 -13.76 4.78 -13.04
C LEU A 171 -12.33 4.72 -12.52
N ALA A 172 -12.13 4.02 -11.43
CA ALA A 172 -10.80 3.76 -10.90
C ALA A 172 -9.95 2.99 -11.91
N GLU A 173 -8.68 3.34 -12.03
CA GLU A 173 -7.73 2.72 -12.92
C GLU A 173 -6.62 2.03 -12.12
N PRO A 174 -6.01 0.95 -12.64
CA PRO A 174 -4.90 0.31 -11.95
C PRO A 174 -3.63 1.18 -12.00
N GLY A 175 -2.78 1.03 -11.00
CA GLY A 175 -1.45 1.60 -10.98
C GLY A 175 -0.36 0.54 -10.99
N ILE A 176 0.88 0.93 -10.73
CA ILE A 176 2.03 0.02 -10.60
C ILE A 176 2.51 0.06 -9.15
N ILE A 177 2.48 -1.09 -8.46
CA ILE A 177 3.08 -1.17 -7.12
C ILE A 177 4.60 -1.28 -7.21
N MET A 178 5.14 -2.05 -8.17
CA MET A 178 6.57 -2.20 -8.38
C MET A 178 6.89 -2.36 -9.88
N PRO A 179 7.64 -1.44 -10.49
CA PRO A 179 8.10 -1.59 -11.87
C PRO A 179 9.10 -2.74 -12.02
N GLY A 180 9.11 -3.39 -13.18
CA GLY A 180 10.08 -4.43 -13.52
C GLY A 180 11.51 -3.93 -13.68
N THR A 181 11.68 -2.62 -13.82
CA THR A 181 12.99 -1.96 -13.83
C THR A 181 12.97 -0.76 -12.89
N PHE A 182 13.80 -0.80 -11.87
CA PHE A 182 13.96 0.32 -10.94
C PHE A 182 14.84 1.42 -11.59
N LEU A 183 14.31 2.63 -11.70
CA LEU A 183 15.02 3.80 -12.24
C LEU A 183 14.91 4.96 -11.25
N LEU A 184 16.05 5.53 -10.85
CA LEU A 184 16.07 6.70 -9.97
C LEU A 184 15.33 7.90 -10.59
N GLY A 185 14.48 8.54 -9.78
CA GLY A 185 13.64 9.65 -10.18
C GLY A 185 12.36 9.26 -10.92
N SER A 186 12.05 7.97 -11.09
CA SER A 186 10.74 7.52 -11.55
C SER A 186 9.67 7.95 -10.57
N ARG A 187 8.53 8.40 -11.12
CA ARG A 187 7.35 8.87 -10.36
C ARG A 187 6.10 8.36 -11.03
N TYR A 188 5.28 7.65 -10.32
CA TYR A 188 4.08 7.02 -10.86
C TYR A 188 3.02 6.82 -9.77
N TYR A 189 1.76 6.63 -10.19
CA TYR A 189 0.68 6.25 -9.32
C TYR A 189 0.70 4.74 -9.07
N GLN A 190 0.54 4.37 -7.81
CA GLN A 190 0.33 2.99 -7.38
C GLN A 190 -1.16 2.65 -7.40
N GLU A 191 -2.00 3.66 -7.17
CA GLU A 191 -3.45 3.58 -7.14
C GLU A 191 -4.07 4.79 -7.82
N GLN A 192 -5.16 4.59 -8.52
CA GLN A 192 -5.86 5.63 -9.26
C GLN A 192 -7.37 5.50 -9.06
N ALA A 193 -7.82 5.59 -7.80
CA ALA A 193 -9.23 5.69 -7.41
C ALA A 193 -9.45 7.08 -6.80
N GLU A 194 -9.97 8.03 -7.62
CA GLU A 194 -10.08 9.44 -7.23
C GLU A 194 -10.96 9.60 -5.99
N GLY A 195 -10.41 10.29 -4.98
CA GLY A 195 -11.07 10.53 -3.70
C GLY A 195 -11.12 9.33 -2.74
N ILE A 196 -10.57 8.17 -3.13
CA ILE A 196 -10.59 6.92 -2.35
C ILE A 196 -9.16 6.47 -2.04
N ALA A 197 -8.37 6.17 -3.09
CA ALA A 197 -7.00 5.66 -2.98
C ALA A 197 -6.15 6.20 -4.14
N GLN A 198 -5.10 6.97 -3.83
CA GLN A 198 -4.32 7.70 -4.83
C GLN A 198 -2.83 7.72 -4.50
N ASP A 199 -2.30 6.64 -3.98
CA ASP A 199 -0.90 6.57 -3.58
C ASP A 199 0.04 6.63 -4.78
N ARG A 200 1.19 7.26 -4.55
CA ARG A 200 2.20 7.58 -5.56
C ARG A 200 3.58 7.28 -5.04
N ALA A 201 4.38 6.67 -5.87
CA ALA A 201 5.75 6.33 -5.57
C ALA A 201 6.77 7.24 -6.27
N GLU A 202 7.86 7.54 -5.57
CA GLU A 202 9.08 8.13 -6.13
C GLU A 202 10.28 7.26 -5.78
N HIS A 203 11.05 6.85 -6.79
CA HIS A 203 12.29 6.10 -6.61
C HIS A 203 13.45 7.04 -6.28
N VAL A 204 13.98 6.95 -5.06
CA VAL A 204 14.95 7.95 -4.56
C VAL A 204 16.35 7.42 -4.35
N GLU A 205 16.54 6.11 -4.14
CA GLU A 205 17.85 5.52 -3.89
C GLU A 205 17.91 4.06 -4.33
N MET A 206 19.08 3.56 -4.71
CA MET A 206 19.32 2.17 -5.10
C MET A 206 20.73 1.71 -4.72
N GLY A 207 20.93 0.39 -4.69
CA GLY A 207 22.21 -0.21 -4.33
C GLY A 207 22.53 -0.07 -2.84
N LEU A 208 21.49 -0.04 -1.99
CA LEU A 208 21.63 0.04 -0.55
C LEU A 208 22.04 -1.32 0.04
N GLU A 209 22.76 -1.26 1.16
CA GLU A 209 22.98 -2.38 2.07
C GLU A 209 22.15 -2.12 3.34
N ILE A 210 21.28 -3.04 3.71
CA ILE A 210 20.32 -2.89 4.80
C ILE A 210 20.48 -4.04 5.79
N THR A 211 20.47 -3.71 7.07
CA THR A 211 20.46 -4.69 8.17
C THR A 211 19.18 -4.53 8.97
N VAL A 212 18.39 -5.58 9.06
CA VAL A 212 17.15 -5.68 9.84
C VAL A 212 17.17 -6.97 10.65
N PRO A 213 16.23 -7.23 11.56
CA PRO A 213 16.22 -8.45 12.37
C PRO A 213 16.25 -9.76 11.55
N ALA A 214 15.65 -9.78 10.36
CA ALA A 214 15.68 -10.96 9.47
C ALA A 214 17.05 -11.22 8.82
N GLY A 215 17.98 -10.26 8.81
CA GLY A 215 19.33 -10.45 8.25
C GLY A 215 19.93 -9.19 7.64
N GLU A 216 20.98 -9.43 6.84
CA GLU A 216 21.69 -8.40 6.06
C GLU A 216 21.37 -8.60 4.59
N PHE A 217 20.95 -7.53 3.92
CA PHE A 217 20.53 -7.54 2.53
C PHE A 217 21.31 -6.52 1.72
N SER A 218 21.56 -6.81 0.45
CA SER A 218 22.19 -5.91 -0.52
C SER A 218 21.27 -5.70 -1.71
N GLU A 219 21.68 -4.81 -2.62
CA GLU A 219 20.90 -4.45 -3.82
C GLU A 219 19.49 -3.95 -3.44
N CYS A 220 19.39 -3.22 -2.32
CA CYS A 220 18.12 -2.67 -1.87
C CYS A 220 17.86 -1.32 -2.52
N VAL A 221 16.58 -0.96 -2.60
CA VAL A 221 16.07 0.27 -3.22
C VAL A 221 15.13 0.97 -2.26
N ARG A 222 15.12 2.31 -2.31
CA ARG A 222 14.25 3.15 -1.48
C ARG A 222 13.21 3.83 -2.32
N VAL A 223 11.96 3.73 -1.88
CA VAL A 223 10.79 4.37 -2.44
C VAL A 223 10.22 5.34 -1.41
N ILE A 224 9.85 6.53 -1.84
CA ILE A 224 9.02 7.45 -1.05
C ILE A 224 7.61 7.42 -1.61
N GLU A 225 6.65 7.16 -0.75
CA GLU A 225 5.24 7.17 -1.09
C GLU A 225 4.57 8.44 -0.56
N THR A 226 3.59 8.93 -1.32
CA THR A 226 2.79 10.11 -0.99
C THR A 226 1.40 9.95 -1.56
N THR A 227 0.40 10.57 -0.95
CA THR A 227 -0.94 10.65 -1.53
C THR A 227 -1.36 12.11 -1.72
N PRO A 228 -2.12 12.47 -2.77
CA PRO A 228 -2.72 13.80 -2.89
C PRO A 228 -3.92 14.01 -1.96
N LEU A 229 -4.47 12.94 -1.37
CA LEU A 229 -5.65 13.00 -0.50
C LEU A 229 -5.31 13.62 0.86
N GLU A 230 -4.07 13.43 1.31
CA GLU A 230 -3.60 13.95 2.59
C GLU A 230 -2.14 14.35 2.55
N GLY A 231 -1.69 15.03 3.61
CA GLY A 231 -0.28 15.41 3.75
C GLY A 231 0.51 14.33 4.46
N GLY A 232 1.74 14.14 4.04
CA GLY A 232 2.65 13.17 4.61
C GLY A 232 3.46 12.48 3.54
N LYS A 233 4.33 11.60 3.98
CA LYS A 233 5.08 10.67 3.15
C LYS A 233 5.42 9.46 3.99
N SER A 234 5.48 8.29 3.39
CA SER A 234 6.07 7.10 3.96
C SER A 234 7.34 6.70 3.21
N GLU A 235 8.18 5.94 3.86
CA GLU A 235 9.42 5.44 3.30
C GLU A 235 9.39 3.91 3.28
N LYS A 236 9.59 3.34 2.08
CA LYS A 236 9.68 1.89 1.93
C LYS A 236 11.03 1.48 1.35
N ILE A 237 11.60 0.41 1.89
CA ILE A 237 12.82 -0.20 1.34
C ILE A 237 12.52 -1.63 0.92
N TYR A 238 12.82 -1.89 -0.33
CA TYR A 238 12.69 -3.22 -0.93
C TYR A 238 14.08 -3.76 -1.25
N CYS A 239 14.31 -5.06 -0.99
CA CYS A 239 15.58 -5.70 -1.33
C CYS A 239 15.36 -6.80 -2.38
N ALA A 240 16.34 -6.95 -3.26
CA ALA A 240 16.27 -7.91 -4.36
C ALA A 240 16.06 -9.34 -3.84
N GLU A 241 15.17 -10.08 -4.52
CA GLU A 241 14.80 -11.48 -4.21
C GLU A 241 14.08 -11.69 -2.86
N VAL A 242 13.78 -10.59 -2.14
CA VAL A 242 13.06 -10.62 -0.85
C VAL A 242 11.76 -9.84 -0.92
N GLY A 243 11.77 -8.61 -1.41
CA GLY A 243 10.64 -7.71 -1.39
C GLY A 243 10.78 -6.64 -0.31
N LEU A 244 9.69 -6.27 0.34
CA LEU A 244 9.63 -5.22 1.37
C LEU A 244 10.39 -5.64 2.64
N VAL A 245 11.40 -4.85 3.02
CA VAL A 245 12.20 -5.08 4.23
C VAL A 245 12.07 -4.00 5.28
N ILE A 246 11.67 -2.78 4.89
CA ILE A 246 11.32 -1.68 5.80
C ILE A 246 10.09 -0.99 5.27
N ASP A 247 9.13 -0.74 6.15
CA ASP A 247 7.97 0.11 5.95
C ASP A 247 7.91 1.12 7.09
N ASP A 248 8.40 2.34 6.85
CA ASP A 248 8.62 3.38 7.85
C ASP A 248 9.39 2.89 9.08
N VAL A 249 8.69 2.54 10.16
CA VAL A 249 9.26 2.06 11.43
C VAL A 249 9.19 0.54 11.59
N PHE A 250 8.58 -0.16 10.65
CA PHE A 250 8.43 -1.61 10.69
C PHE A 250 9.57 -2.27 9.90
N GLU A 251 10.26 -3.19 10.54
CA GLU A 251 11.40 -3.90 9.98
C GLU A 251 11.07 -5.39 9.78
N LEU A 252 11.57 -5.96 8.70
CA LEU A 252 11.43 -7.38 8.40
C LEU A 252 12.09 -8.23 9.49
N VAL A 253 11.30 -9.14 10.09
CA VAL A 253 11.74 -10.06 11.13
C VAL A 253 11.83 -11.51 10.63
N ASP A 254 11.00 -11.87 9.62
CA ASP A 254 11.03 -13.20 9.00
C ASP A 254 10.47 -13.13 7.56
N TYR A 255 10.89 -14.04 6.68
CA TYR A 255 10.37 -14.13 5.32
C TYR A 255 10.60 -15.52 4.71
N GLY A 256 9.77 -15.88 3.75
CA GLY A 256 9.89 -17.15 3.03
C GLY A 256 8.53 -17.79 2.75
N PHE A 257 8.55 -19.08 2.44
CA PHE A 257 7.32 -19.80 2.08
C PHE A 257 6.72 -20.50 3.30
N ASN A 258 5.43 -20.20 3.57
CA ASN A 258 4.63 -20.85 4.62
C ASN A 258 5.31 -20.81 6.01
N ILE A 259 5.88 -19.67 6.38
CA ILE A 259 6.60 -19.46 7.66
C ILE A 259 5.65 -19.17 8.82
N VAL A 260 4.46 -18.64 8.54
CA VAL A 260 3.40 -18.38 9.51
C VAL A 260 2.17 -19.22 9.11
N PRO A 261 1.47 -19.85 10.09
CA PRO A 261 0.29 -20.67 9.82
C PRO A 261 -0.87 -19.90 9.21
#